data_ef4789b03a7c31a03dbd86f7d18efcc9
#
_entry.id   ef4789b03a7c31a03dbd86f7d18efcc9
#
_cell.length_a   1.000
_cell.length_b   1.000
_cell.length_c   1.000
_cell.angle_alpha   90.00
_cell.angle_beta   90.00
_cell.angle_gamma   90.00
#
_symmetry.space_group_name_H-M   'P 1'
#
loop_
_entity.id
_entity.type
_entity.pdbx_description
1 polymer ?
#
loop_
_entity_poly.entity_id
_entity_poly.type
_entity_poly.pdbx_seq_one_letter_code
_entity_poly.pdbx_strand_id
1 'polypeptide(L)'
;MGAALAAKARNRIVINVQTDGDLNYSPGVLWTAVHHKLPMLTVMHNNRAWHQEYMFVEYMAGVRGRGDDRAHIGSTLRDPYLDYAKMAAGYGMAGEGPITDPSKLSAALKRGVASVKRGEPYLVDVITQPR
;
A
#
# COMPACT_ATOMS: atom_id res chain seq x y z
N MET A 1 -5.47 2.57 11.26
CA MET A 1 -6.83 2.96 11.69
C MET A 1 -6.85 3.64 13.04
N GLY A 2 -6.37 3.02 14.12
CA GLY A 2 -6.37 3.63 15.47
C GLY A 2 -5.71 4.99 15.54
N ALA A 3 -4.55 5.18 14.88
CA ALA A 3 -3.87 6.47 14.79
C ALA A 3 -4.75 7.54 14.10
N ALA A 4 -5.46 7.16 13.02
CA ALA A 4 -6.34 8.09 12.32
C ALA A 4 -7.55 8.49 13.18
N LEU A 5 -8.12 7.54 13.93
CA LEU A 5 -9.20 7.82 14.87
C LEU A 5 -8.73 8.78 15.98
N ALA A 6 -7.59 8.51 16.59
CA ALA A 6 -7.03 9.36 17.65
C ALA A 6 -6.62 10.76 17.15
N ALA A 7 -6.16 10.87 15.91
CA ALA A 7 -5.74 12.13 15.30
C ALA A 7 -6.92 12.99 14.84
N LYS A 8 -8.07 12.38 14.52
CA LYS A 8 -9.25 13.05 13.98
C LYS A 8 -9.73 14.21 14.86
N ALA A 9 -9.82 13.98 16.17
CA ALA A 9 -10.23 15.01 17.13
C ALA A 9 -9.22 16.16 17.30
N ARG A 10 -7.97 15.94 16.84
CA ARG A 10 -6.86 16.92 16.97
C ARG A 10 -6.54 17.62 15.65
N ASN A 11 -7.35 17.44 14.62
CA ASN A 11 -7.15 17.97 13.27
C ASN A 11 -5.73 17.68 12.71
N ARG A 12 -5.21 16.48 12.97
CA ARG A 12 -3.90 16.03 12.49
C ARG A 12 -4.08 15.10 11.30
N ILE A 13 -3.21 15.26 10.32
CA ILE A 13 -3.13 14.34 9.18
C ILE A 13 -2.35 13.09 9.60
N VAL A 14 -2.88 11.92 9.23
CA VAL A 14 -2.18 10.64 9.35
C VAL A 14 -1.79 10.18 7.95
N ILE A 15 -0.52 9.84 7.78
CA ILE A 15 0.00 9.22 6.57
C ILE A 15 0.40 7.79 6.94
N ASN A 16 -0.14 6.83 6.23
CA ASN A 16 0.18 5.42 6.33
C ASN A 16 0.98 5.01 5.09
N VAL A 17 2.24 4.62 5.26
CA VAL A 17 3.01 3.97 4.20
C VAL A 17 2.73 2.48 4.33
N GLN A 18 2.03 1.92 3.35
CA GLN A 18 1.51 0.57 3.39
C GLN A 18 2.17 -0.28 2.31
N THR A 19 2.68 -1.44 2.68
CA THR A 19 3.19 -2.39 1.70
C THR A 19 2.05 -3.14 1.00
N ASP A 20 2.29 -3.52 -0.24
CA ASP A 20 1.31 -4.19 -1.09
C ASP A 20 0.92 -5.57 -0.55
N GLY A 21 1.89 -6.37 -0.14
CA GLY A 21 1.62 -7.68 0.45
C GLY A 21 0.79 -7.59 1.72
N ASP A 22 1.12 -6.67 2.64
CA ASP A 22 0.43 -6.54 3.93
C ASP A 22 -1.02 -6.09 3.77
N LEU A 23 -1.33 -5.23 2.80
CA LEU A 23 -2.72 -4.84 2.57
C LEU A 23 -3.59 -6.03 2.16
N ASN A 24 -3.02 -7.02 1.47
CA ASN A 24 -3.76 -8.21 1.04
C ASN A 24 -4.21 -9.09 2.20
N TYR A 25 -3.59 -9.01 3.37
CA TYR A 25 -4.05 -9.74 4.54
C TYR A 25 -5.39 -9.23 5.09
N SER A 26 -5.67 -7.93 4.93
CA SER A 26 -6.89 -7.34 5.47
C SER A 26 -7.36 -6.12 4.66
N PRO A 27 -7.70 -6.29 3.38
CA PRO A 27 -8.10 -5.16 2.53
C PRO A 27 -9.41 -4.50 2.98
N GLY A 28 -10.26 -5.19 3.74
CA GLY A 28 -11.48 -4.65 4.34
C GLY A 28 -11.26 -3.45 5.26
N VAL A 29 -10.02 -3.20 5.70
CA VAL A 29 -9.70 -1.99 6.47
C VAL A 29 -9.95 -0.71 5.66
N LEU A 30 -9.90 -0.76 4.33
CA LEU A 30 -10.22 0.37 3.46
C LEU A 30 -11.71 0.77 3.61
N TRP A 31 -12.60 -0.21 3.62
CA TRP A 31 -14.01 0.03 3.93
C TRP A 31 -14.21 0.64 5.32
N THR A 32 -13.50 0.14 6.33
CA THR A 32 -13.56 0.67 7.68
C THR A 32 -13.16 2.15 7.74
N ALA A 33 -12.11 2.53 6.99
CA ALA A 33 -11.69 3.93 6.91
C ALA A 33 -12.77 4.84 6.31
N VAL A 34 -13.43 4.38 5.23
CA VAL A 34 -14.51 5.12 4.58
C VAL A 34 -15.72 5.22 5.50
N HIS A 35 -16.17 4.08 6.05
CA HIS A 35 -17.36 4.01 6.92
C HIS A 35 -17.26 4.96 8.12
N HIS A 36 -16.10 5.00 8.78
CA HIS A 36 -15.86 5.87 9.94
C HIS A 36 -15.34 7.26 9.58
N LYS A 37 -15.22 7.59 8.28
CA LYS A 37 -14.68 8.88 7.79
C LYS A 37 -13.36 9.20 8.47
N LEU A 38 -12.40 8.27 8.43
CA LEU A 38 -11.09 8.44 9.04
C LEU A 38 -10.15 9.14 8.05
N PRO A 39 -9.76 10.41 8.29
CA PRO A 39 -8.92 11.18 7.38
C PRO A 39 -7.48 10.64 7.42
N MET A 40 -7.17 9.76 6.49
CA MET A 40 -5.86 9.10 6.39
C MET A 40 -5.43 9.02 4.94
N LEU A 41 -4.20 9.44 4.65
CA LEU A 41 -3.54 9.20 3.38
C LEU A 41 -2.81 7.86 3.44
N THR A 42 -3.24 6.90 2.64
CA THR A 42 -2.51 5.65 2.44
C THR A 42 -1.66 5.76 1.18
N VAL A 43 -0.35 5.65 1.35
CA VAL A 43 0.61 5.58 0.24
C VAL A 43 1.09 4.14 0.13
N MET A 44 0.69 3.49 -0.96
CA MET A 44 1.11 2.11 -1.21
C MET A 44 2.56 2.08 -1.70
N HIS A 45 3.38 1.31 -1.02
CA HIS A 45 4.70 0.91 -1.47
C HIS A 45 4.54 -0.41 -2.22
N ASN A 46 4.20 -0.31 -3.51
CA ASN A 46 3.85 -1.44 -4.35
C ASN A 46 5.09 -1.94 -5.10
N ASN A 47 5.80 -2.88 -4.51
CA ASN A 47 6.96 -3.55 -5.12
C ASN A 47 6.59 -4.91 -5.75
N ARG A 48 5.31 -5.27 -5.72
CA ARG A 48 4.75 -6.51 -6.31
C ARG A 48 5.29 -7.79 -5.68
N ALA A 49 5.61 -7.73 -4.38
CA ALA A 49 6.14 -8.89 -3.66
C ALA A 49 6.00 -8.74 -2.14
N TRP A 50 5.93 -9.86 -1.45
CA TRP A 50 6.37 -10.00 -0.06
C TRP A 50 7.90 -10.05 -0.06
N HIS A 51 8.51 -8.90 -0.21
CA HIS A 51 9.95 -8.83 -0.53
C HIS A 51 10.82 -9.26 0.64
N GLN A 52 10.43 -8.99 1.87
CA GLN A 52 11.18 -9.41 3.05
C GLN A 52 11.21 -10.93 3.16
N GLU A 53 10.09 -11.59 2.92
CA GLU A 53 9.97 -13.05 2.90
C GLU A 53 10.81 -13.66 1.79
N TYR A 54 10.79 -13.04 0.62
CA TYR A 54 11.61 -13.45 -0.51
C TYR A 54 13.12 -13.42 -0.14
N MET A 55 13.60 -12.29 0.39
CA MET A 55 14.99 -12.15 0.83
C MET A 55 15.37 -13.13 1.94
N PHE A 56 14.44 -13.42 2.86
CA PHE A 56 14.68 -14.38 3.93
C PHE A 56 14.81 -15.80 3.40
N VAL A 57 14.00 -16.18 2.39
CA VAL A 57 14.12 -17.49 1.72
C VAL A 57 15.47 -17.61 1.03
N GLU A 58 15.93 -16.59 0.30
CA GLU A 58 17.26 -16.56 -0.33
C GLU A 58 18.38 -16.70 0.71
N TYR A 59 18.31 -15.93 1.78
CA TYR A 59 19.28 -16.01 2.87
C TYR A 59 19.34 -17.42 3.49
N MET A 60 18.20 -18.03 3.78
CA MET A 60 18.14 -19.38 4.37
C MET A 60 18.58 -20.45 3.37
N ALA A 61 18.32 -20.28 2.09
CA ALA A 61 18.85 -21.15 1.04
C ALA A 61 20.38 -21.13 1.04
N GLY A 62 20.97 -19.93 1.08
CA GLY A 62 22.43 -19.77 1.16
C GLY A 62 23.04 -20.41 2.42
N VAL A 63 22.45 -20.18 3.59
CA VAL A 63 22.90 -20.82 4.86
C VAL A 63 22.87 -22.35 4.78
N ARG A 64 21.93 -22.91 4.04
CA ARG A 64 21.76 -24.38 3.90
C ARG A 64 22.41 -24.96 2.65
N GLY A 65 23.14 -24.18 1.85
CA GLY A 65 23.76 -24.62 0.61
C GLY A 65 22.76 -25.11 -0.43
N ARG A 66 21.55 -24.52 -0.47
CA ARG A 66 20.48 -24.84 -1.43
C ARG A 66 20.38 -23.78 -2.50
N GLY A 67 19.86 -24.15 -3.68
CA GLY A 67 19.56 -23.18 -4.73
C GLY A 67 18.42 -22.25 -4.33
N ASP A 68 18.43 -21.03 -4.85
CA ASP A 68 17.46 -19.96 -4.59
C ASP A 68 16.58 -19.62 -5.81
N ASP A 69 16.76 -20.37 -6.92
CA ASP A 69 16.05 -20.19 -8.20
C ASP A 69 14.52 -20.18 -8.05
N ARG A 70 14.01 -20.79 -7.00
CA ARG A 70 12.57 -20.88 -6.67
C ARG A 70 12.12 -20.01 -5.51
N ALA A 71 12.98 -19.16 -4.99
CA ALA A 71 12.66 -18.31 -3.83
C ALA A 71 11.49 -17.33 -4.10
N HIS A 72 11.26 -16.99 -5.38
CA HIS A 72 10.18 -16.11 -5.81
C HIS A 72 8.77 -16.75 -5.73
N ILE A 73 8.69 -18.09 -5.69
CA ILE A 73 7.41 -18.82 -5.68
C ILE A 73 6.68 -18.55 -4.36
N GLY A 74 5.46 -18.03 -4.46
CA GLY A 74 4.63 -17.68 -3.31
C GLY A 74 4.96 -16.33 -2.67
N SER A 75 6.05 -15.66 -3.07
CA SER A 75 6.42 -14.34 -2.53
C SER A 75 6.26 -13.19 -3.54
N THR A 76 5.95 -13.48 -4.81
CA THR A 76 5.67 -12.46 -5.83
C THR A 76 4.18 -12.27 -6.05
N LEU A 77 3.76 -11.00 -6.25
CA LEU A 77 2.38 -10.58 -6.52
C LEU A 77 2.25 -10.23 -8.00
N ARG A 78 2.24 -11.27 -8.84
CA ARG A 78 2.18 -11.16 -10.30
C ARG A 78 1.12 -12.11 -10.86
N ASP A 79 0.73 -11.89 -12.08
CA ASP A 79 -0.13 -12.76 -12.90
C ASP A 79 -1.46 -13.15 -12.21
N PRO A 80 -2.34 -12.17 -11.90
CA PRO A 80 -2.30 -10.76 -12.34
C PRO A 80 -1.63 -9.80 -11.34
N TYR A 81 -1.21 -8.64 -11.84
CA TYR A 81 -0.85 -7.52 -10.95
C TYR A 81 -2.09 -6.97 -10.26
N LEU A 82 -1.94 -6.64 -8.98
CA LEU A 82 -3.00 -6.01 -8.21
C LEU A 82 -3.03 -4.49 -8.47
N ASP A 83 -4.24 -3.97 -8.65
CA ASP A 83 -4.52 -2.54 -8.78
C ASP A 83 -5.15 -2.05 -7.48
N TYR A 84 -4.34 -1.46 -6.62
CA TYR A 84 -4.79 -1.03 -5.29
C TYR A 84 -5.69 0.20 -5.36
N ALA A 85 -5.58 1.03 -6.40
CA ALA A 85 -6.48 2.15 -6.60
C ALA A 85 -7.89 1.65 -6.96
N LYS A 86 -8.03 0.64 -7.83
CA LYS A 86 -9.33 0.00 -8.10
C LYS A 86 -9.86 -0.75 -6.89
N MET A 87 -9.00 -1.42 -6.13
CA MET A 87 -9.39 -2.06 -4.88
C MET A 87 -9.98 -1.04 -3.90
N ALA A 88 -9.31 0.10 -3.72
CA ALA A 88 -9.79 1.19 -2.88
C ALA A 88 -11.16 1.71 -3.36
N ALA A 89 -11.33 1.92 -4.66
CA ALA A 89 -12.59 2.34 -5.26
C ALA A 89 -13.72 1.33 -4.99
N GLY A 90 -13.44 0.03 -5.05
CA GLY A 90 -14.40 -1.03 -4.71
C GLY A 90 -14.87 -0.98 -3.25
N TYR A 91 -14.05 -0.46 -2.35
CA TYR A 91 -14.42 -0.21 -0.95
C TYR A 91 -14.98 1.21 -0.71
N GLY A 92 -15.19 2.00 -1.78
CA GLY A 92 -15.71 3.36 -1.69
C GLY A 92 -14.68 4.42 -1.30
N MET A 93 -13.38 4.09 -1.30
CA MET A 93 -12.29 5.01 -0.99
C MET A 93 -11.79 5.65 -2.28
N ALA A 94 -11.70 6.98 -2.32
CA ALA A 94 -11.05 7.68 -3.41
C ALA A 94 -9.55 7.35 -3.44
N GLY A 95 -9.00 7.21 -4.65
CA GLY A 95 -7.58 6.91 -4.81
C GLY A 95 -7.12 7.07 -6.25
N GLU A 96 -5.84 6.99 -6.46
CA GLU A 96 -5.20 7.04 -7.77
C GLU A 96 -3.97 6.15 -7.84
N GLY A 97 -3.67 5.71 -9.04
CA GLY A 97 -2.53 4.85 -9.36
C GLY A 97 -2.91 3.79 -10.40
N PRO A 98 -1.99 2.92 -10.74
CA PRO A 98 -0.61 2.88 -10.23
C PRO A 98 0.25 4.03 -10.78
N ILE A 99 0.97 4.73 -9.91
CA ILE A 99 1.94 5.76 -10.29
C ILE A 99 3.26 5.08 -10.64
N THR A 100 3.62 5.09 -11.90
CA THR A 100 4.85 4.49 -12.43
C THR A 100 5.92 5.53 -12.80
N ASP A 101 5.50 6.79 -12.98
CA ASP A 101 6.34 7.91 -13.32
C ASP A 101 6.61 8.77 -12.08
N PRO A 102 7.87 8.83 -11.59
CA PRO A 102 8.20 9.62 -10.39
C PRO A 102 7.83 11.10 -10.49
N SER A 103 7.81 11.67 -11.71
CA SER A 103 7.43 13.08 -11.91
C SER A 103 5.99 13.38 -11.52
N LYS A 104 5.11 12.37 -11.55
CA LYS A 104 3.68 12.48 -11.22
C LYS A 104 3.40 12.31 -9.72
N LEU A 105 4.35 11.76 -8.95
CA LEU A 105 4.16 11.41 -7.54
C LEU A 105 3.81 12.63 -6.68
N SER A 106 4.54 13.73 -6.84
CA SER A 106 4.30 14.94 -6.04
C SER A 106 2.86 15.48 -6.21
N ALA A 107 2.36 15.48 -7.44
CA ALA A 107 0.99 15.94 -7.73
C ALA A 107 -0.06 14.99 -7.12
N ALA A 108 0.16 13.67 -7.21
CA ALA A 108 -0.71 12.66 -6.61
C ALA A 108 -0.78 12.81 -5.09
N LEU A 109 0.37 12.93 -4.43
CA LEU A 109 0.42 13.14 -2.97
C LEU A 109 -0.29 14.43 -2.54
N LYS A 110 -0.17 15.52 -3.30
CA LYS A 110 -0.88 16.78 -3.02
C LYS A 110 -2.39 16.60 -3.10
N ARG A 111 -2.90 15.86 -4.10
CA ARG A 111 -4.34 15.54 -4.20
C ARG A 111 -4.80 14.70 -3.00
N GLY A 112 -4.03 13.68 -2.63
CA GLY A 112 -4.31 12.85 -1.45
C GLY A 112 -4.37 13.66 -0.16
N VAL A 113 -3.38 14.54 0.07
CA VAL A 113 -3.37 15.44 1.24
C VAL A 113 -4.58 16.38 1.21
N ALA A 114 -4.96 16.91 0.05
CA ALA A 114 -6.15 17.77 -0.07
C ALA A 114 -7.44 17.01 0.30
N SER A 115 -7.58 15.74 -0.10
CA SER A 115 -8.71 14.89 0.27
C SER A 115 -8.76 14.66 1.78
N VAL A 116 -7.62 14.29 2.38
CA VAL A 116 -7.54 14.05 3.83
C VAL A 116 -7.85 15.32 4.64
N LYS A 117 -7.44 16.49 4.17
CA LYS A 117 -7.80 17.79 4.79
C LYS A 117 -9.31 18.08 4.75
N ARG A 118 -10.04 17.51 3.79
CA ARG A 118 -11.51 17.57 3.75
C ARG A 118 -12.20 16.54 4.66
N GLY A 119 -11.43 15.69 5.33
CA GLY A 119 -11.95 14.65 6.22
C GLY A 119 -12.16 13.30 5.55
N GLU A 120 -11.66 13.10 4.34
CA GLU A 120 -11.87 11.89 3.54
C GLU A 120 -10.58 11.05 3.48
N PRO A 121 -10.65 9.71 3.61
CA PRO A 121 -9.50 8.86 3.37
C PRO A 121 -9.15 8.83 1.88
N TYR A 122 -7.88 8.64 1.58
CA TYR A 122 -7.38 8.59 0.20
C TYR A 122 -6.23 7.59 0.06
N LEU A 123 -6.15 6.92 -1.09
CA LEU A 123 -5.07 5.99 -1.40
C LEU A 123 -4.29 6.45 -2.63
N VAL A 124 -2.96 6.40 -2.56
CA VAL A 124 -2.07 6.58 -3.72
C VAL A 124 -1.28 5.29 -3.90
N ASP A 125 -1.51 4.58 -5.01
CA ASP A 125 -0.76 3.38 -5.37
C ASP A 125 0.52 3.79 -6.11
N VAL A 126 1.68 3.51 -5.53
CA VAL A 126 2.98 3.89 -6.08
C VAL A 126 3.77 2.63 -6.39
N ILE A 127 4.06 2.44 -7.68
CA ILE A 127 4.97 1.36 -8.09
C ILE A 127 6.39 1.73 -7.67
N THR A 128 6.93 0.91 -6.81
CA THR A 128 8.32 1.03 -6.37
C THR A 128 9.18 0.00 -7.07
N GLN A 129 10.49 0.15 -6.96
CA GLN A 129 11.43 -0.74 -7.65
C GLN A 129 11.24 -2.18 -7.16
N PRO A 130 10.81 -3.11 -8.02
CA PRO A 130 10.94 -4.53 -7.71
C PRO A 130 12.44 -4.87 -7.73
N ARG A 131 12.89 -5.55 -6.73
CA ARG A 131 14.24 -6.11 -6.72
C ARG A 131 14.24 -7.51 -7.31
#